data_977c360d804348a132654131bebcaca2
#
_entry.id   977c360d804348a132654131bebcaca2
#
_cell.length_a   1.000
_cell.length_b   1.000
_cell.length_c   1.000
_cell.angle_alpha   90.00
_cell.angle_beta   90.00
_cell.angle_gamma   90.00
#
_symmetry.space_group_name_H-M   'P 1'
#
loop_
_entity.id
_entity.type
_entity.pdbx_description
1 polymer ?
#
loop_
_entity_poly.entity_id
_entity_poly.type
_entity_poly.pdbx_seq_one_letter_code
_entity_poly.pdbx_strand_id
1 'polypeptide(L)'
;SKPGRRFLFSESVRGEGAVLYNKDGERFVNELLPRDVVTKAIREQMEKDGTDHVWLSMENIDKNTILEHFPNICERCREEGYDVTKDWIPVVPAQHYFMGGIWVDSDSRTSMEHLYAVGETSCNGVHGANRLASNSLLESLVFAKRAAHKISGVENAVKPAVFCKEAI
;
A
#
# COMPACT_ATOMS: atom_id res chain seq x y z
N SER A 1 6.18 22.83 1.71
CA SER A 1 6.22 21.55 2.45
C SER A 1 7.45 21.51 3.33
N LYS A 2 7.26 21.20 4.62
CA LYS A 2 8.39 20.99 5.55
C LYS A 2 9.26 19.84 5.05
N PRO A 3 10.60 19.94 5.12
CA PRO A 3 11.47 18.82 4.80
C PRO A 3 11.22 17.69 5.83
N GLY A 4 10.87 16.50 5.37
CA GLY A 4 10.60 15.37 6.23
C GLY A 4 9.96 14.20 5.49
N ARG A 5 9.69 13.12 6.22
CA ARG A 5 8.98 11.95 5.70
C ARG A 5 7.55 12.34 5.35
N ARG A 6 7.11 12.05 4.12
CA ARG A 6 5.72 12.28 3.70
C ARG A 6 4.77 11.40 4.51
N PHE A 7 3.64 11.97 4.91
CA PHE A 7 2.60 11.21 5.57
C PHE A 7 1.79 10.41 4.55
N LEU A 8 1.48 9.16 4.87
CA LEU A 8 0.72 8.28 3.99
C LEU A 8 -0.75 8.22 4.43
N PHE A 9 -1.64 8.53 3.49
CA PHE A 9 -3.07 8.24 3.65
C PHE A 9 -3.32 6.75 3.45
N SER A 10 -4.04 6.14 4.39
CA SER A 10 -4.42 4.73 4.30
C SER A 10 -5.35 4.50 3.10
N GLU A 11 -5.21 3.34 2.47
CA GLU A 11 -6.15 2.86 1.45
C GLU A 11 -7.59 2.78 1.96
N SER A 12 -7.77 2.53 3.25
CA SER A 12 -9.09 2.48 3.91
C SER A 12 -9.90 3.78 3.72
N VAL A 13 -9.22 4.94 3.62
CA VAL A 13 -9.89 6.23 3.36
C VAL A 13 -10.68 6.20 2.05
N ARG A 14 -10.14 5.57 1.00
CA ARG A 14 -10.83 5.39 -0.27
C ARG A 14 -11.99 4.39 -0.14
N GLY A 15 -11.78 3.32 0.64
CA GLY A 15 -12.83 2.34 0.94
C GLY A 15 -14.03 2.93 1.67
N GLU A 16 -13.81 3.91 2.55
CA GLU A 16 -14.87 4.63 3.27
C GLU A 16 -15.58 5.70 2.41
N GLY A 17 -15.08 6.02 1.21
CA GLY A 17 -15.78 6.91 0.28
C GLY A 17 -15.07 8.22 -0.05
N ALA A 18 -13.78 8.36 0.26
CA ALA A 18 -13.01 9.52 -0.17
C ALA A 18 -12.87 9.56 -1.70
N VAL A 19 -12.93 10.76 -2.26
CA VAL A 19 -12.94 11.03 -3.71
C VAL A 19 -11.72 11.84 -4.11
N LEU A 20 -11.20 11.56 -5.31
CA LEU A 20 -10.10 12.28 -5.92
C LEU A 20 -10.62 13.29 -6.97
N TYR A 21 -10.18 14.54 -6.84
CA TYR A 21 -10.52 15.63 -7.75
C TYR A 21 -9.28 16.19 -8.44
N ASN A 22 -9.48 16.63 -9.69
CA ASN A 22 -8.51 17.39 -10.46
C ASN A 22 -8.50 18.87 -10.02
N LYS A 23 -7.69 19.69 -10.67
CA LYS A 23 -7.60 21.15 -10.39
C LYS A 23 -8.94 21.89 -10.59
N ASP A 24 -9.80 21.37 -11.46
CA ASP A 24 -11.08 21.99 -11.83
C ASP A 24 -12.24 21.47 -10.96
N GLY A 25 -11.97 20.60 -9.98
CA GLY A 25 -12.96 20.00 -9.10
C GLY A 25 -13.74 18.86 -9.73
N GLU A 26 -13.22 18.24 -10.78
CA GLU A 26 -13.86 17.11 -11.43
C GLU A 26 -13.25 15.79 -10.95
N ARG A 27 -14.10 14.80 -10.66
CA ARG A 27 -13.67 13.44 -10.37
C ARG A 27 -13.16 12.76 -11.63
N PHE A 28 -11.96 12.21 -11.61
CA PHE A 28 -11.30 11.68 -12.81
C PHE A 28 -11.01 10.16 -12.76
N VAL A 29 -11.23 9.49 -11.65
CA VAL A 29 -10.96 8.06 -11.49
C VAL A 29 -11.97 7.41 -10.54
N ASN A 30 -12.19 6.10 -10.67
CA ASN A 30 -12.85 5.32 -9.65
C ASN A 30 -11.80 4.90 -8.61
N GLU A 31 -11.91 5.44 -7.39
CA GLU A 31 -10.92 5.27 -6.30
C GLU A 31 -10.89 3.84 -5.74
N LEU A 32 -11.89 3.02 -6.02
CA LEU A 32 -11.95 1.61 -5.59
C LEU A 32 -11.20 0.66 -6.52
N LEU A 33 -10.67 1.15 -7.63
CA LEU A 33 -9.79 0.38 -8.51
C LEU A 33 -8.47 0.01 -7.81
N PRO A 34 -7.74 -1.02 -8.31
CA PRO A 34 -6.43 -1.38 -7.82
C PRO A 34 -5.47 -0.19 -7.72
N ARG A 35 -4.58 -0.19 -6.73
CA ARG A 35 -3.69 0.94 -6.41
C ARG A 35 -2.82 1.39 -7.57
N ASP A 36 -2.30 0.46 -8.36
CA ASP A 36 -1.50 0.72 -9.54
C ASP A 36 -2.30 1.49 -10.59
N VAL A 37 -3.56 1.13 -10.82
CA VAL A 37 -4.48 1.82 -11.74
C VAL A 37 -4.76 3.24 -11.25
N VAL A 38 -5.10 3.41 -9.97
CA VAL A 38 -5.35 4.74 -9.37
C VAL A 38 -4.09 5.59 -9.40
N THR A 39 -2.92 5.03 -9.09
CA THR A 39 -1.63 5.73 -9.15
C THR A 39 -1.32 6.22 -10.56
N LYS A 40 -1.58 5.40 -11.59
CA LYS A 40 -1.42 5.78 -12.98
C LYS A 40 -2.35 6.94 -13.35
N ALA A 41 -3.63 6.81 -13.03
CA ALA A 41 -4.63 7.86 -13.29
C ALA A 41 -4.27 9.20 -12.62
N ILE A 42 -3.77 9.17 -11.37
CA ILE A 42 -3.31 10.38 -10.68
C ILE A 42 -2.14 11.03 -11.43
N ARG A 43 -1.14 10.25 -11.85
CA ARG A 43 0.01 10.79 -12.59
C ARG A 43 -0.40 11.41 -13.91
N GLU A 44 -1.23 10.72 -14.69
CA GLU A 44 -1.76 11.22 -15.96
C GLU A 44 -2.57 12.50 -15.76
N GLN A 45 -3.37 12.59 -14.69
CA GLN A 45 -4.13 13.79 -14.37
C GLN A 45 -3.23 14.95 -13.96
N MET A 46 -2.21 14.72 -13.12
CA MET A 46 -1.23 15.74 -12.73
C MET A 46 -0.49 16.31 -13.96
N GLU A 47 -0.09 15.45 -14.91
CA GLU A 47 0.55 15.86 -16.16
C GLU A 47 -0.40 16.71 -17.02
N LYS A 48 -1.65 16.27 -17.18
CA LYS A 48 -2.69 17.00 -17.93
C LYS A 48 -2.97 18.37 -17.34
N ASP A 49 -3.04 18.46 -16.02
CA ASP A 49 -3.35 19.68 -15.28
C ASP A 49 -2.14 20.63 -15.13
N GLY A 50 -0.93 20.12 -15.32
CA GLY A 50 0.31 20.84 -15.05
C GLY A 50 0.50 21.13 -13.56
N THR A 51 0.02 20.23 -12.68
CA THR A 51 0.08 20.37 -11.21
C THR A 51 1.00 19.34 -10.59
N ASP A 52 1.48 19.62 -9.38
CA ASP A 52 2.33 18.71 -8.60
C ASP A 52 1.53 17.83 -7.61
N HIS A 53 0.21 17.93 -7.63
CA HIS A 53 -0.70 17.18 -6.78
C HIS A 53 -2.10 17.08 -7.40
N VAL A 54 -2.92 16.21 -6.81
CA VAL A 54 -4.39 16.17 -6.97
C VAL A 54 -5.04 16.37 -5.62
N TRP A 55 -6.35 16.53 -5.58
CA TRP A 55 -7.10 16.79 -4.36
C TRP A 55 -7.82 15.53 -3.86
N LEU A 56 -7.71 15.25 -2.56
CA LEU A 56 -8.48 14.23 -1.86
C LEU A 56 -9.54 14.89 -0.99
N SER A 57 -10.80 14.55 -1.20
CA SER A 57 -11.92 14.97 -0.37
C SER A 57 -12.48 13.82 0.44
N MET A 58 -12.76 14.07 1.71
CA MET A 58 -13.47 13.15 2.62
C MET A 58 -14.90 13.64 2.95
N GLU A 59 -15.39 14.66 2.25
CA GLU A 59 -16.71 15.27 2.52
C GLU A 59 -17.89 14.29 2.39
N ASN A 60 -17.74 13.23 1.59
CA ASN A 60 -18.76 12.20 1.42
C ASN A 60 -18.80 11.17 2.56
N ILE A 61 -17.85 11.22 3.47
CA ILE A 61 -17.76 10.32 4.63
C ILE A 61 -18.37 11.02 5.84
N ASP A 62 -19.18 10.29 6.63
CA ASP A 62 -19.71 10.84 7.85
C ASP A 62 -18.60 11.34 8.79
N LYS A 63 -18.79 12.52 9.36
CA LYS A 63 -17.78 13.19 10.19
C LYS A 63 -17.36 12.36 11.41
N ASN A 64 -18.31 11.67 12.05
CA ASN A 64 -17.99 10.83 13.20
C ASN A 64 -17.13 9.63 12.77
N THR A 65 -17.48 9.03 11.62
CA THR A 65 -16.69 7.96 11.00
C THR A 65 -15.26 8.41 10.69
N ILE A 66 -15.07 9.62 10.15
CA ILE A 66 -13.73 10.17 9.90
C ILE A 66 -12.94 10.28 11.21
N LEU A 67 -13.54 10.87 12.25
CA LEU A 67 -12.86 11.11 13.52
C LEU A 67 -12.55 9.82 14.28
N GLU A 68 -13.41 8.81 14.16
CA GLU A 68 -13.27 7.51 14.86
C GLU A 68 -12.28 6.59 14.12
N HIS A 69 -12.40 6.48 12.79
CA HIS A 69 -11.59 5.53 12.01
C HIS A 69 -10.21 6.10 11.63
N PHE A 70 -10.08 7.43 11.52
CA PHE A 70 -8.86 8.08 11.01
C PHE A 70 -8.30 9.18 11.94
N PRO A 71 -8.20 8.97 13.27
CA PRO A 71 -7.77 10.02 14.20
C PRO A 71 -6.37 10.56 13.88
N ASN A 72 -5.43 9.70 13.49
CA ASN A 72 -4.07 10.10 13.13
C ASN A 72 -4.03 10.96 11.85
N ILE A 73 -4.91 10.68 10.88
CA ILE A 73 -5.03 11.48 9.66
C ILE A 73 -5.59 12.86 10.00
N CYS A 74 -6.63 12.91 10.84
CA CYS A 74 -7.23 14.16 11.30
C CYS A 74 -6.21 15.05 12.04
N GLU A 75 -5.45 14.47 12.96
CA GLU A 75 -4.43 15.17 13.72
C GLU A 75 -3.33 15.70 12.79
N ARG A 76 -2.79 14.85 11.92
CA ARG A 76 -1.72 15.24 11.01
C ARG A 76 -2.14 16.33 10.03
N CYS A 77 -3.34 16.26 9.47
CA CYS A 77 -3.85 17.30 8.59
C CYS A 77 -4.07 18.62 9.32
N ARG A 78 -4.55 18.56 10.58
CA ARG A 78 -4.72 19.75 11.41
C ARG A 78 -3.39 20.44 11.70
N GLU A 79 -2.31 19.71 11.95
CA GLU A 79 -0.96 20.26 12.12
C GLU A 79 -0.47 21.02 10.87
N GLU A 80 -0.91 20.62 9.68
CA GLU A 80 -0.61 21.27 8.40
C GLU A 80 -1.65 22.34 8.01
N GLY A 81 -2.67 22.58 8.86
CA GLY A 81 -3.68 23.61 8.68
C GLY A 81 -4.94 23.18 7.91
N TYR A 82 -5.16 21.87 7.73
CA TYR A 82 -6.33 21.34 7.04
C TYR A 82 -7.32 20.68 8.00
N ASP A 83 -8.61 20.93 7.80
CA ASP A 83 -9.72 20.16 8.41
C ASP A 83 -10.23 19.13 7.39
N VAL A 84 -9.86 17.86 7.55
CA VAL A 84 -10.23 16.78 6.62
C VAL A 84 -11.74 16.59 6.45
N THR A 85 -12.55 17.14 7.36
CA THR A 85 -14.01 17.07 7.27
C THR A 85 -14.64 18.15 6.38
N LYS A 86 -13.82 19.09 5.86
CA LYS A 86 -14.27 20.25 5.07
C LYS A 86 -13.34 20.62 3.94
N ASP A 87 -12.04 20.39 4.14
CA ASP A 87 -11.02 20.85 3.22
C ASP A 87 -10.57 19.72 2.30
N TRP A 88 -10.27 20.07 1.07
CA TRP A 88 -9.59 19.17 0.16
C TRP A 88 -8.10 19.11 0.49
N ILE A 89 -7.55 17.92 0.54
CA ILE A 89 -6.18 17.67 0.95
C ILE A 89 -5.32 17.44 -0.30
N PRO A 90 -4.21 18.17 -0.49
CA PRO A 90 -3.31 17.93 -1.62
C PRO A 90 -2.57 16.61 -1.41
N VAL A 91 -2.72 15.68 -2.36
CA VAL A 91 -2.11 14.35 -2.31
C VAL A 91 -1.34 14.04 -3.58
N VAL A 92 -0.31 13.21 -3.43
CA VAL A 92 0.51 12.67 -4.54
C VAL A 92 0.69 11.18 -4.37
N PRO A 93 0.91 10.42 -5.44
CA PRO A 93 1.30 9.02 -5.31
C PRO A 93 2.63 8.91 -4.60
N ALA A 94 2.73 7.97 -3.67
CA ALA A 94 3.97 7.67 -2.97
C ALA A 94 4.24 6.17 -3.00
N GLN A 95 5.52 5.81 -3.09
CA GLN A 95 5.92 4.43 -2.92
C GLN A 95 5.70 4.03 -1.46
N HIS A 96 5.00 2.91 -1.26
CA HIS A 96 4.67 2.40 0.06
C HIS A 96 5.25 1.02 0.32
N TYR A 97 5.35 0.17 -0.69
CA TYR A 97 5.88 -1.19 -0.59
C TYR A 97 6.60 -1.56 -1.89
N PHE A 98 7.74 -2.25 -1.75
CA PHE A 98 8.53 -2.72 -2.88
C PHE A 98 8.11 -4.15 -3.25
N MET A 99 7.42 -4.33 -4.38
CA MET A 99 7.19 -5.66 -4.95
C MET A 99 8.41 -6.08 -5.75
N GLY A 100 8.79 -7.34 -5.61
CA GLY A 100 10.07 -7.83 -6.13
C GLY A 100 11.12 -7.94 -5.04
N GLY A 101 12.41 -7.92 -5.40
CA GLY A 101 13.52 -8.02 -4.46
C GLY A 101 14.42 -9.21 -4.74
N ILE A 102 15.09 -9.70 -3.71
CA ILE A 102 15.99 -10.86 -3.80
C ILE A 102 15.13 -12.11 -4.04
N TRP A 103 15.40 -12.79 -5.16
CA TRP A 103 14.71 -14.06 -5.45
C TRP A 103 14.94 -15.09 -4.34
N VAL A 104 13.88 -15.75 -3.91
CA VAL A 104 13.92 -16.83 -2.92
C VAL A 104 12.98 -17.97 -3.29
N ASP A 105 13.33 -19.17 -2.83
CA ASP A 105 12.44 -20.32 -2.90
C ASP A 105 11.37 -20.29 -1.79
N SER A 106 10.56 -21.35 -1.73
CA SER A 106 9.49 -21.49 -0.73
C SER A 106 9.98 -21.53 0.71
N ASP A 107 11.25 -21.78 0.96
CA ASP A 107 11.87 -21.79 2.28
C ASP A 107 12.73 -20.54 2.54
N SER A 108 12.55 -19.51 1.71
CA SER A 108 13.28 -18.23 1.76
C SER A 108 14.78 -18.31 1.48
N ARG A 109 15.27 -19.40 0.85
CA ARG A 109 16.67 -19.50 0.44
C ARG A 109 16.88 -18.71 -0.84
N THR A 110 17.98 -17.97 -0.90
CA THR A 110 18.41 -17.29 -2.12
C THR A 110 19.17 -18.25 -3.04
N SER A 111 19.64 -17.76 -4.19
CA SER A 111 20.56 -18.49 -5.07
C SER A 111 21.97 -18.69 -4.49
N MET A 112 22.30 -18.00 -3.40
CA MET A 112 23.58 -18.14 -2.69
C MET A 112 23.42 -19.10 -1.52
N GLU A 113 24.39 -20.00 -1.35
CA GLU A 113 24.41 -20.91 -0.21
C GLU A 113 24.45 -20.14 1.11
N HIS A 114 23.73 -20.66 2.11
CA HIS A 114 23.63 -20.09 3.47
C HIS A 114 23.07 -18.67 3.57
N LEU A 115 22.50 -18.12 2.48
CA LEU A 115 21.86 -16.81 2.47
C LEU A 115 20.35 -16.96 2.31
N TYR A 116 19.61 -16.29 3.22
CA TYR A 116 18.15 -16.24 3.24
C TYR A 116 17.67 -14.78 3.14
N ALA A 117 16.52 -14.58 2.53
CA ALA A 117 15.86 -13.28 2.53
C ALA A 117 14.36 -13.45 2.84
N VAL A 118 13.82 -12.59 3.71
CA VAL A 118 12.41 -12.63 4.15
C VAL A 118 11.83 -11.22 4.21
N GLY A 119 10.51 -11.13 4.11
CA GLY A 119 9.79 -9.85 4.15
C GLY A 119 9.96 -9.03 2.88
N GLU A 120 9.78 -7.72 2.98
CA GLU A 120 9.77 -6.79 1.84
C GLU A 120 11.00 -6.88 0.92
N THR A 121 12.14 -7.27 1.44
CA THR A 121 13.37 -7.42 0.66
C THR A 121 13.37 -8.66 -0.25
N SER A 122 12.49 -9.64 0.00
CA SER A 122 12.45 -10.91 -0.73
C SER A 122 11.41 -10.93 -1.84
N CYS A 123 11.71 -11.64 -2.92
CA CYS A 123 10.78 -11.92 -4.01
C CYS A 123 10.45 -13.43 -4.01
N ASN A 124 9.42 -13.81 -3.27
CA ASN A 124 8.89 -15.18 -3.21
C ASN A 124 7.70 -15.41 -4.17
N GLY A 125 7.29 -14.37 -4.93
CA GLY A 125 6.22 -14.42 -5.91
C GLY A 125 4.80 -14.24 -5.35
N VAL A 126 4.61 -14.20 -4.03
CA VAL A 126 3.27 -14.12 -3.40
C VAL A 126 2.51 -12.85 -3.77
N HIS A 127 3.23 -11.74 -3.94
CA HIS A 127 2.60 -10.44 -4.21
C HIS A 127 2.43 -10.14 -5.71
N GLY A 128 3.10 -10.87 -6.59
CA GLY A 128 3.09 -10.58 -8.01
C GLY A 128 3.47 -9.13 -8.31
N ALA A 129 2.77 -8.50 -9.23
CA ALA A 129 2.99 -7.10 -9.61
C ALA A 129 2.29 -6.09 -8.67
N ASN A 130 1.30 -6.53 -7.87
CA ASN A 130 0.52 -5.64 -7.01
C ASN A 130 0.10 -6.36 -5.71
N ARG A 131 0.70 -5.95 -4.60
CA ARG A 131 0.41 -6.52 -3.29
C ARG A 131 -1.01 -6.17 -2.81
N LEU A 132 -1.78 -7.18 -2.36
CA LEU A 132 -3.02 -6.96 -1.64
C LEU A 132 -2.76 -6.30 -0.27
N ALA A 133 -3.69 -5.46 0.17
CA ALA A 133 -3.60 -4.77 1.45
C ALA A 133 -3.35 -5.76 2.59
N SER A 134 -2.47 -5.40 3.51
CA SER A 134 -2.10 -6.16 4.73
C SER A 134 -1.39 -7.50 4.52
N ASN A 135 -1.31 -8.03 3.30
CA ASN A 135 -0.67 -9.33 3.04
C ASN A 135 0.84 -9.34 3.29
N SER A 136 1.51 -8.18 3.30
CA SER A 136 2.96 -8.12 3.58
C SER A 136 3.33 -8.62 4.98
N LEU A 137 2.53 -8.30 5.99
CA LEU A 137 2.79 -8.76 7.36
C LEU A 137 2.63 -10.28 7.46
N LEU A 138 1.57 -10.82 6.87
CA LEU A 138 1.31 -12.26 6.85
C LEU A 138 2.40 -13.01 6.07
N GLU A 139 2.78 -12.51 4.91
CA GLU A 139 3.90 -13.06 4.11
C GLU A 139 5.19 -13.09 4.94
N SER A 140 5.58 -11.98 5.56
CA SER A 140 6.78 -11.89 6.37
C SER A 140 6.81 -12.91 7.51
N LEU A 141 5.70 -13.08 8.23
CA LEU A 141 5.59 -14.04 9.34
C LEU A 141 5.69 -15.48 8.85
N VAL A 142 4.98 -15.82 7.78
CA VAL A 142 4.96 -17.19 7.24
C VAL A 142 6.33 -17.60 6.71
N PHE A 143 6.94 -16.75 5.88
CA PHE A 143 8.22 -17.08 5.24
C PHE A 143 9.39 -16.99 6.22
N ALA A 144 9.36 -16.08 7.20
CA ALA A 144 10.36 -16.07 8.28
C ALA A 144 10.31 -17.36 9.11
N LYS A 145 9.10 -17.85 9.44
CA LYS A 145 8.94 -19.13 10.12
C LYS A 145 9.50 -20.30 9.31
N ARG A 146 9.24 -20.34 8.01
CA ARG A 146 9.76 -21.39 7.10
C ARG A 146 11.28 -21.35 7.04
N ALA A 147 11.87 -20.15 6.88
CA ALA A 147 13.32 -19.96 6.93
C ALA A 147 13.93 -20.46 8.24
N ALA A 148 13.34 -20.09 9.38
CA ALA A 148 13.81 -20.53 10.70
C ALA A 148 13.80 -22.04 10.85
N HIS A 149 12.71 -22.72 10.43
CA HIS A 149 12.63 -24.18 10.43
C HIS A 149 13.72 -24.82 9.55
N LYS A 150 13.98 -24.24 8.38
CA LYS A 150 14.99 -24.76 7.46
C LYS A 150 16.39 -24.61 8.04
N ILE A 151 16.70 -23.44 8.62
CA ILE A 151 17.99 -23.15 9.26
C ILE A 151 18.23 -24.07 10.46
N SER A 152 17.20 -24.33 11.26
CA SER A 152 17.29 -25.18 12.45
C SER A 152 17.33 -26.69 12.15
N GLY A 153 17.16 -27.10 10.89
CA GLY A 153 17.11 -28.50 10.49
C GLY A 153 15.83 -29.25 10.91
N VAL A 154 14.81 -28.54 11.39
CA VAL A 154 13.51 -29.12 11.73
C VAL A 154 12.71 -29.31 10.44
N GLU A 155 12.39 -30.54 10.08
CA GLU A 155 11.52 -30.83 8.95
C GLU A 155 10.13 -30.22 9.17
N ASN A 156 9.68 -29.44 8.19
CA ASN A 156 8.36 -28.81 8.23
C ASN A 156 7.27 -29.85 8.00
N ALA A 157 6.49 -30.14 9.00
CA ALA A 157 5.24 -30.90 8.89
C ALA A 157 4.10 -30.09 8.23
N VAL A 158 4.35 -28.87 7.79
CA VAL A 158 3.35 -28.01 7.13
C VAL A 158 3.26 -28.42 5.67
N LYS A 159 2.13 -28.99 5.28
CA LYS A 159 1.80 -29.25 3.88
C LYS A 159 1.92 -27.94 3.09
N PRO A 160 2.54 -27.94 1.89
CA PRO A 160 2.62 -26.73 1.06
C PRO A 160 1.19 -26.23 0.78
N ALA A 161 0.99 -24.92 0.96
CA ALA A 161 -0.23 -24.28 0.50
C ALA A 161 -0.34 -24.50 -1.01
N VAL A 162 -1.48 -25.02 -1.46
CA VAL A 162 -1.77 -25.12 -2.89
C VAL A 162 -2.10 -23.72 -3.37
N PHE A 163 -1.14 -23.05 -4.00
CA PHE A 163 -1.41 -21.80 -4.68
C PHE A 163 -2.28 -22.08 -5.89
N CYS A 164 -3.45 -21.46 -5.93
CA CYS A 164 -4.33 -21.53 -7.09
C CYS A 164 -3.59 -20.92 -8.30
N LYS A 165 -3.43 -21.69 -9.39
CA LYS A 165 -2.75 -21.25 -10.61
C LYS A 165 -3.56 -20.30 -11.49
N GLU A 166 -4.74 -19.88 -11.03
CA GLU A 166 -5.72 -19.14 -11.84
C GLU A 166 -5.79 -17.64 -11.53
N ALA A 167 -4.68 -16.99 -11.25
CA ALA A 167 -4.65 -15.54 -11.13
C ALA A 167 -3.42 -14.97 -11.83
N ILE A 168 -3.39 -15.09 -13.16
CA ILE A 168 -2.56 -14.26 -14.06
C ILE A 168 -3.47 -13.71 -15.16
#